data_4c7a46e2809d8722fbe826849ced70d4
#
_entry.id   4c7a46e2809d8722fbe826849ced70d4
#
_cell.length_a   1.000
_cell.length_b   1.000
_cell.length_c   1.000
_cell.angle_alpha   90.00
_cell.angle_beta   90.00
_cell.angle_gamma   90.00
#
_symmetry.space_group_name_H-M   'P 1'
#
loop_
_entity.id
_entity.type
_entity.pdbx_description
1 polymer ?
#
loop_
_entity_poly.entity_id
_entity_poly.type
_entity_poly.pdbx_seq_one_letter_code
_entity_poly.pdbx_strand_id
1 'polypeptide(L)'
;MMISNSTLVLWTAFAIWYVLLARRVVPVKLMRVWFLLVNLFTILPVSAVTKVIAQLGRLGVPTHHVQRLCIIPLVLAFRTVSWLNPQIRMHLRFHCDEGCGQLSWRDIPLHNCAYVGNHTSFWDVYAFIVLTPLRHILNTRTLMKSSLRKIPIFGGIFDRVGHFPVYFKSDAAGNFEVDKERQEQVQQAIDAHLRLGGSLAVFPEGAINKHPQVLLTFRYGTFATIIKHRMEVYYMVHVGGEKTWPWWTMLGGMPVDLHIRVGRFPIDYDRDSSKDVAWRMQQHMQRVYNEILNEVEGEDAVNAEGKARVSLVPAPTKEK
;
A
#
# COMPACT_ATOMS: atom_id res chain seq x y z
N MET A 1 40.50 -14.45 1.51
CA MET A 1 40.05 -13.63 2.67
C MET A 1 39.42 -14.59 3.66
N MET A 2 40.08 -14.97 4.75
CA MET A 2 39.56 -15.91 5.76
C MET A 2 38.46 -15.17 6.56
N ILE A 3 37.25 -15.71 6.53
CA ILE A 3 36.15 -15.21 7.39
C ILE A 3 36.56 -15.52 8.84
N SER A 4 36.50 -14.52 9.72
CA SER A 4 36.82 -14.75 11.13
C SER A 4 35.78 -15.67 11.79
N ASN A 5 36.18 -16.45 12.77
CA ASN A 5 35.29 -17.36 13.49
C ASN A 5 34.07 -16.57 14.11
N SER A 6 34.29 -15.36 14.59
CA SER A 6 33.23 -14.49 15.11
C SER A 6 32.21 -14.10 14.03
N THR A 7 32.65 -13.80 12.82
CA THR A 7 31.77 -13.49 11.68
C THR A 7 30.90 -14.70 11.29
N LEU A 8 31.52 -15.90 11.29
CA LEU A 8 30.78 -17.15 10.99
C LEU A 8 29.67 -17.40 12.04
N VAL A 9 29.99 -17.24 13.33
CA VAL A 9 29.04 -17.41 14.43
C VAL A 9 27.85 -16.42 14.29
N LEU A 10 28.13 -15.14 13.98
CA LEU A 10 27.09 -14.15 13.79
C LEU A 10 26.15 -14.47 12.60
N TRP A 11 26.71 -14.91 11.47
CA TRP A 11 25.90 -15.30 10.32
C TRP A 11 25.08 -16.55 10.59
N THR A 12 25.64 -17.53 11.30
CA THR A 12 24.90 -18.74 11.70
C THR A 12 23.74 -18.40 12.64
N ALA A 13 24.00 -17.56 13.65
CA ALA A 13 22.94 -17.10 14.57
C ALA A 13 21.82 -16.34 13.83
N PHE A 14 22.18 -15.45 12.89
CA PHE A 14 21.22 -14.76 12.06
C PHE A 14 20.41 -15.71 11.18
N ALA A 15 21.05 -16.69 10.54
CA ALA A 15 20.36 -17.68 9.71
C ALA A 15 19.36 -18.51 10.54
N ILE A 16 19.76 -18.95 11.73
CA ILE A 16 18.86 -19.64 12.65
C ILE A 16 17.67 -18.75 13.01
N TRP A 17 17.91 -17.50 13.42
CA TRP A 17 16.87 -16.54 13.75
C TRP A 17 15.90 -16.33 12.58
N TYR A 18 16.41 -16.14 11.36
CA TYR A 18 15.62 -15.98 10.16
C TYR A 18 14.72 -17.20 9.88
N VAL A 19 15.26 -18.41 10.00
CA VAL A 19 14.49 -19.65 9.84
C VAL A 19 13.40 -19.77 10.91
N LEU A 20 13.71 -19.45 12.16
CA LEU A 20 12.72 -19.47 13.26
C LEU A 20 11.59 -18.47 13.03
N LEU A 21 11.88 -17.26 12.53
CA LEU A 21 10.87 -16.28 12.11
C LEU A 21 10.02 -16.83 10.95
N ALA A 22 10.65 -17.36 9.90
CA ALA A 22 9.97 -17.91 8.72
C ALA A 22 9.07 -19.12 9.08
N ARG A 23 9.47 -19.91 10.08
CA ARG A 23 8.68 -21.01 10.64
C ARG A 23 7.63 -20.57 11.64
N ARG A 24 7.59 -19.25 12.00
CA ARG A 24 6.64 -18.66 12.95
C ARG A 24 6.66 -19.32 14.34
N VAL A 25 7.80 -19.91 14.75
CA VAL A 25 7.97 -20.52 16.08
C VAL A 25 8.47 -19.55 17.13
N VAL A 26 8.91 -18.35 16.72
CA VAL A 26 9.28 -17.26 17.62
C VAL A 26 8.02 -16.68 18.28
N PRO A 27 8.03 -16.37 19.59
CA PRO A 27 6.91 -15.70 20.24
C PRO A 27 6.55 -14.37 19.52
N VAL A 28 5.26 -14.11 19.31
CA VAL A 28 4.75 -12.94 18.58
C VAL A 28 5.30 -11.62 19.13
N LYS A 29 5.46 -11.50 20.45
CA LYS A 29 6.07 -10.32 21.09
C LYS A 29 7.48 -10.04 20.56
N LEU A 30 8.30 -11.07 20.40
CA LEU A 30 9.67 -10.94 19.87
C LEU A 30 9.67 -10.63 18.36
N MET A 31 8.75 -11.22 17.58
CA MET A 31 8.58 -10.86 16.16
C MET A 31 8.27 -9.37 16.01
N ARG A 32 7.39 -8.82 16.85
CA ARG A 32 7.01 -7.40 16.84
C ARG A 32 8.17 -6.48 17.25
N VAL A 33 8.95 -6.87 18.27
CA VAL A 33 10.16 -6.12 18.65
C VAL A 33 11.18 -6.15 17.52
N TRP A 34 11.41 -7.30 16.90
CA TRP A 34 12.28 -7.44 15.74
C TRP A 34 11.82 -6.54 14.59
N PHE A 35 10.53 -6.56 14.26
CA PHE A 35 9.94 -5.67 13.26
C PHE A 35 10.21 -4.19 13.56
N LEU A 36 10.04 -3.75 14.80
CA LEU A 36 10.34 -2.38 15.21
C LEU A 36 11.82 -2.04 15.00
N LEU A 37 12.73 -2.91 15.45
CA LEU A 37 14.17 -2.69 15.31
C LEU A 37 14.57 -2.58 13.84
N VAL A 38 14.11 -3.50 12.99
CA VAL A 38 14.36 -3.46 11.56
C VAL A 38 13.85 -2.17 10.92
N ASN A 39 12.63 -1.72 11.28
CA ASN A 39 12.10 -0.44 10.79
C ASN A 39 12.97 0.75 11.22
N LEU A 40 13.39 0.81 12.48
CA LEU A 40 14.26 1.89 12.97
C LEU A 40 15.60 1.89 12.24
N PHE A 41 16.25 0.72 12.11
CA PHE A 41 17.52 0.59 11.41
C PHE A 41 17.45 0.91 9.91
N THR A 42 16.29 0.76 9.28
CA THR A 42 16.11 1.08 7.85
C THR A 42 15.67 2.53 7.63
N ILE A 43 14.77 3.09 8.46
CA ILE A 43 14.23 4.42 8.23
C ILE A 43 15.24 5.53 8.55
N LEU A 44 16.13 5.33 9.51
CA LEU A 44 17.15 6.32 9.87
C LEU A 44 18.12 6.59 8.72
N PRO A 45 18.76 5.58 8.10
CA PRO A 45 19.59 5.78 6.91
C PRO A 45 18.81 6.41 5.75
N VAL A 46 17.56 6.00 5.51
CA VAL A 46 16.71 6.59 4.47
C VAL A 46 16.53 8.08 4.69
N SER A 47 16.26 8.50 5.95
CA SER A 47 16.13 9.91 6.26
C SER A 47 17.41 10.69 5.97
N ALA A 48 18.57 10.14 6.32
CA ALA A 48 19.87 10.76 6.04
C ALA A 48 20.15 10.86 4.53
N VAL A 49 20.02 9.75 3.82
CA VAL A 49 20.27 9.68 2.38
C VAL A 49 19.34 10.60 1.60
N THR A 50 18.03 10.60 1.93
CA THR A 50 17.08 11.50 1.24
C THR A 50 17.34 12.97 1.54
N LYS A 51 17.89 13.33 2.72
CA LYS A 51 18.33 14.71 3.01
C LYS A 51 19.51 15.10 2.11
N VAL A 52 20.47 14.20 1.89
CA VAL A 52 21.60 14.46 0.97
C VAL A 52 21.10 14.61 -0.45
N ILE A 53 20.27 13.68 -0.93
CA ILE A 53 19.69 13.76 -2.28
C ILE A 53 18.91 15.07 -2.49
N ALA A 54 18.19 15.53 -1.48
CA ALA A 54 17.42 16.77 -1.55
C ALA A 54 18.30 18.02 -1.80
N GLN A 55 19.61 17.99 -1.49
CA GLN A 55 20.51 19.10 -1.81
C GLN A 55 20.70 19.28 -3.32
N LEU A 56 20.47 18.23 -4.13
CA LEU A 56 20.53 18.33 -5.60
C LEU A 56 19.57 19.39 -6.15
N GLY A 57 18.42 19.60 -5.48
CA GLY A 57 17.50 20.68 -5.82
C GLY A 57 18.13 22.08 -5.71
N ARG A 58 19.03 22.29 -4.72
CA ARG A 58 19.79 23.54 -4.57
C ARG A 58 20.86 23.73 -5.67
N LEU A 59 21.24 22.64 -6.31
CA LEU A 59 22.17 22.64 -7.46
C LEU A 59 21.43 22.75 -8.81
N GLY A 60 20.12 23.03 -8.80
CA GLY A 60 19.33 23.24 -10.01
C GLY A 60 18.69 21.99 -10.59
N VAL A 61 18.83 20.82 -9.95
CA VAL A 61 18.15 19.61 -10.43
C VAL A 61 16.62 19.75 -10.24
N PRO A 62 15.80 19.53 -11.28
CA PRO A 62 14.36 19.66 -11.20
C PRO A 62 13.74 18.80 -10.08
N THR A 63 12.79 19.36 -9.35
CA THR A 63 12.18 18.75 -8.15
C THR A 63 11.66 17.33 -8.39
N HIS A 64 11.04 17.06 -9.54
CA HIS A 64 10.52 15.73 -9.85
C HIS A 64 11.62 14.67 -9.99
N HIS A 65 12.81 15.02 -10.46
CA HIS A 65 13.96 14.10 -10.48
C HIS A 65 14.51 13.86 -9.07
N VAL A 66 14.63 14.92 -8.27
CA VAL A 66 15.05 14.78 -6.85
C VAL A 66 14.10 13.87 -6.09
N GLN A 67 12.79 14.06 -6.27
CA GLN A 67 11.77 13.19 -5.66
C GLN A 67 11.90 11.73 -6.08
N ARG A 68 12.09 11.47 -7.39
CA ARG A 68 12.33 10.10 -7.90
C ARG A 68 13.56 9.46 -7.26
N LEU A 69 14.65 10.19 -7.13
CA LEU A 69 15.86 9.71 -6.46
C LEU A 69 15.62 9.41 -4.97
N CYS A 70 14.82 10.24 -4.28
CA CYS A 70 14.46 10.01 -2.88
C CYS A 70 13.57 8.76 -2.66
N ILE A 71 12.83 8.32 -3.69
CA ILE A 71 12.02 7.11 -3.61
C ILE A 71 12.90 5.85 -3.56
N ILE A 72 14.04 5.83 -4.23
CA ILE A 72 14.89 4.63 -4.34
C ILE A 72 15.29 4.08 -2.95
N PRO A 73 15.95 4.87 -2.07
CA PRO A 73 16.30 4.39 -0.74
C PRO A 73 15.07 4.00 0.10
N LEU A 74 13.94 4.66 -0.08
CA LEU A 74 12.69 4.30 0.59
C LEU A 74 12.20 2.92 0.16
N VAL A 75 12.14 2.64 -1.14
CA VAL A 75 11.74 1.32 -1.68
C VAL A 75 12.69 0.23 -1.20
N LEU A 76 14.00 0.48 -1.21
CA LEU A 76 14.99 -0.47 -0.71
C LEU A 76 14.75 -0.78 0.78
N ALA A 77 14.47 0.25 1.60
CA ALA A 77 14.17 0.05 3.03
C ALA A 77 12.91 -0.81 3.23
N PHE A 78 11.81 -0.51 2.53
CA PHE A 78 10.57 -1.29 2.66
C PHE A 78 10.77 -2.76 2.23
N ARG A 79 11.51 -3.00 1.16
CA ARG A 79 11.86 -4.35 0.72
C ARG A 79 12.76 -5.06 1.72
N THR A 80 13.72 -4.36 2.31
CA THR A 80 14.58 -4.89 3.39
C THR A 80 13.75 -5.25 4.62
N VAL A 81 12.82 -4.37 5.05
CA VAL A 81 11.90 -4.66 6.15
C VAL A 81 11.08 -5.92 5.85
N SER A 82 10.51 -6.02 4.66
CA SER A 82 9.73 -7.21 4.25
C SER A 82 10.59 -8.47 4.23
N TRP A 83 11.79 -8.40 3.64
CA TRP A 83 12.72 -9.53 3.56
C TRP A 83 13.18 -10.00 4.95
N LEU A 84 13.48 -9.07 5.87
CA LEU A 84 13.91 -9.39 7.24
C LEU A 84 12.76 -9.82 8.15
N ASN A 85 11.52 -9.78 7.67
CA ASN A 85 10.33 -10.22 8.41
C ASN A 85 9.60 -11.35 7.66
N PRO A 86 10.24 -12.54 7.48
CA PRO A 86 9.71 -13.63 6.67
C PRO A 86 8.47 -14.31 7.29
N GLN A 87 8.09 -13.95 8.52
CA GLN A 87 6.82 -14.35 9.13
C GLN A 87 5.60 -13.70 8.47
N ILE A 88 5.83 -12.59 7.72
CA ILE A 88 4.80 -11.92 6.93
C ILE A 88 4.98 -12.35 5.48
N ARG A 89 4.11 -13.23 5.00
CA ARG A 89 4.14 -13.74 3.64
C ARG A 89 3.13 -13.01 2.77
N MET A 90 3.50 -12.72 1.53
CA MET A 90 2.62 -12.03 0.58
C MET A 90 2.46 -12.87 -0.67
N HIS A 91 1.22 -13.24 -0.99
CA HIS A 91 0.84 -14.06 -2.13
C HIS A 91 0.15 -13.18 -3.16
N LEU A 92 0.89 -12.80 -4.20
CA LEU A 92 0.37 -11.96 -5.28
C LEU A 92 -0.14 -12.84 -6.42
N ARG A 93 -1.39 -12.60 -6.84
CA ARG A 93 -1.96 -13.15 -8.07
C ARG A 93 -2.51 -12.01 -8.93
N PHE A 94 -2.34 -12.12 -10.24
CA PHE A 94 -3.03 -11.23 -11.17
C PHE A 94 -4.40 -11.80 -11.45
N HIS A 95 -5.40 -10.94 -11.39
CA HIS A 95 -6.78 -11.27 -11.71
C HIS A 95 -7.09 -10.76 -13.10
N CYS A 96 -7.73 -11.59 -13.90
CA CYS A 96 -8.21 -11.23 -15.20
C CYS A 96 -9.69 -11.58 -15.26
N ASP A 97 -10.54 -10.59 -15.50
CA ASP A 97 -11.93 -10.85 -15.83
C ASP A 97 -12.02 -11.58 -17.18
N GLU A 98 -13.12 -12.29 -17.42
CA GLU A 98 -13.34 -13.08 -18.64
C GLU A 98 -13.04 -12.25 -19.90
N GLY A 99 -12.17 -12.78 -20.76
CA GLY A 99 -11.79 -12.17 -22.04
C GLY A 99 -10.52 -11.31 -22.03
N CYS A 100 -9.88 -11.08 -20.89
CA CYS A 100 -8.55 -10.46 -20.82
C CYS A 100 -7.45 -11.55 -20.93
N GLY A 101 -6.39 -11.28 -21.66
CA GLY A 101 -5.17 -12.10 -21.59
C GLY A 101 -4.53 -12.08 -20.20
N GLN A 102 -3.54 -12.92 -19.97
CA GLN A 102 -2.85 -13.00 -18.68
C GLN A 102 -2.19 -11.65 -18.31
N LEU A 103 -2.75 -10.93 -17.32
CA LEU A 103 -2.20 -9.67 -16.82
C LEU A 103 -0.89 -9.92 -16.05
N SER A 104 0.07 -9.03 -16.23
CA SER A 104 1.32 -8.99 -15.46
C SER A 104 1.82 -7.56 -15.27
N TRP A 105 2.86 -7.35 -14.45
CA TRP A 105 3.49 -6.03 -14.34
C TRP A 105 4.10 -5.50 -15.65
N ARG A 106 4.27 -6.34 -16.68
CA ARG A 106 4.78 -5.90 -17.98
C ARG A 106 3.71 -5.25 -18.83
N ASP A 107 2.46 -5.61 -18.59
CA ASP A 107 1.30 -5.15 -19.35
C ASP A 107 0.72 -3.84 -18.77
N ILE A 108 1.13 -3.49 -17.55
CA ILE A 108 0.74 -2.24 -16.89
C ILE A 108 1.64 -1.10 -17.39
N PRO A 109 1.09 0.00 -17.92
CA PRO A 109 1.88 1.16 -18.35
C PRO A 109 2.70 1.76 -17.20
N LEU A 110 3.83 2.40 -17.54
CA LEU A 110 4.68 3.07 -16.56
C LEU A 110 4.17 4.47 -16.17
N HIS A 111 3.23 5.00 -16.94
CA HIS A 111 2.74 6.37 -16.84
C HIS A 111 1.22 6.39 -16.79
N ASN A 112 0.69 7.43 -16.17
CA ASN A 112 -0.73 7.73 -16.15
C ASN A 112 -1.61 6.59 -15.61
N CYS A 113 -1.14 5.89 -14.58
CA CYS A 113 -1.87 4.82 -13.92
C CYS A 113 -2.39 5.27 -12.55
N ALA A 114 -3.57 4.79 -12.18
CA ALA A 114 -4.11 4.87 -10.84
C ALA A 114 -4.16 3.45 -10.22
N TYR A 115 -3.41 3.26 -9.14
CA TYR A 115 -3.44 2.04 -8.34
C TYR A 115 -4.38 2.24 -7.17
N VAL A 116 -5.45 1.48 -7.11
CA VAL A 116 -6.52 1.63 -6.11
C VAL A 116 -6.53 0.43 -5.19
N GLY A 117 -6.24 0.64 -3.90
CA GLY A 117 -6.20 -0.42 -2.89
C GLY A 117 -7.27 -0.27 -1.82
N ASN A 118 -7.66 -1.38 -1.17
CA ASN A 118 -8.39 -1.34 0.08
C ASN A 118 -7.43 -1.02 1.23
N HIS A 119 -7.95 -0.43 2.32
CA HIS A 119 -7.12 0.10 3.41
C HIS A 119 -7.54 -0.47 4.76
N THR A 120 -6.82 -1.49 5.23
CA THR A 120 -7.15 -2.24 6.45
C THR A 120 -6.06 -2.12 7.53
N SER A 121 -4.86 -1.69 7.13
CA SER A 121 -3.72 -1.57 8.04
C SER A 121 -2.65 -0.60 7.54
N PHE A 122 -1.68 -0.28 8.39
CA PHE A 122 -0.48 0.44 7.96
C PHE A 122 0.42 -0.40 7.05
N TRP A 123 0.28 -1.73 7.05
CA TRP A 123 1.05 -2.63 6.19
C TRP A 123 0.66 -2.54 4.71
N ASP A 124 -0.52 -2.01 4.38
CA ASP A 124 -1.01 -1.92 3.00
C ASP A 124 -0.05 -1.12 2.11
N VAL A 125 0.54 -0.05 2.64
CA VAL A 125 1.55 0.75 1.94
C VAL A 125 2.83 -0.06 1.72
N TYR A 126 3.25 -0.88 2.71
CA TYR A 126 4.39 -1.78 2.56
C TYR A 126 4.13 -2.81 1.46
N ALA A 127 2.97 -3.47 1.49
CA ALA A 127 2.59 -4.45 0.48
C ALA A 127 2.63 -3.85 -0.92
N PHE A 128 2.05 -2.65 -1.11
CA PHE A 128 2.11 -1.94 -2.39
C PHE A 128 3.54 -1.69 -2.86
N ILE A 129 4.40 -1.13 -2.00
CA ILE A 129 5.79 -0.77 -2.37
C ILE A 129 6.65 -2.02 -2.61
N VAL A 130 6.46 -3.09 -1.84
CA VAL A 130 7.25 -4.31 -1.96
C VAL A 130 6.91 -5.08 -3.23
N LEU A 131 5.62 -5.20 -3.55
CA LEU A 131 5.12 -6.01 -4.66
C LEU A 131 5.17 -5.30 -6.01
N THR A 132 5.12 -3.96 -6.01
CA THR A 132 5.16 -3.18 -7.23
C THR A 132 6.60 -3.02 -7.72
N PRO A 133 6.92 -3.26 -9.01
CA PRO A 133 8.26 -3.04 -9.54
C PRO A 133 8.72 -1.59 -9.38
N LEU A 134 10.01 -1.39 -9.11
CA LEU A 134 10.60 -0.05 -8.88
C LEU A 134 10.26 0.93 -10.01
N ARG A 135 10.28 0.47 -11.26
CA ARG A 135 9.98 1.30 -12.44
C ARG A 135 8.58 1.97 -12.37
N HIS A 136 7.58 1.30 -11.78
CA HIS A 136 6.24 1.87 -11.57
C HIS A 136 6.24 2.83 -10.37
N ILE A 137 6.90 2.45 -9.26
CA ILE A 137 6.93 3.26 -8.03
C ILE A 137 7.62 4.60 -8.23
N LEU A 138 8.67 4.68 -9.07
CA LEU A 138 9.40 5.93 -9.33
C LEU A 138 8.49 7.06 -9.84
N ASN A 139 7.43 6.70 -10.57
CA ASN A 139 6.45 7.65 -11.10
C ASN A 139 5.19 7.76 -10.26
N THR A 140 5.02 6.93 -9.21
CA THR A 140 3.80 6.88 -8.41
C THR A 140 3.91 7.76 -7.17
N ARG A 141 2.88 8.54 -6.90
CA ARG A 141 2.70 9.31 -5.65
C ARG A 141 1.43 8.85 -4.98
N THR A 142 1.36 9.02 -3.66
CA THR A 142 0.15 8.67 -2.90
C THR A 142 -0.41 9.88 -2.17
N LEU A 143 -1.70 9.83 -1.90
CA LEU A 143 -2.38 10.78 -1.02
C LEU A 143 -2.26 10.27 0.42
N MET A 144 -1.75 11.09 1.32
CA MET A 144 -1.54 10.71 2.72
C MET A 144 -2.08 11.78 3.66
N LYS A 145 -2.62 11.36 4.80
CA LYS A 145 -3.12 12.30 5.82
C LYS A 145 -2.03 13.29 6.23
N SER A 146 -2.32 14.58 6.19
CA SER A 146 -1.34 15.65 6.47
C SER A 146 -0.69 15.55 7.86
N SER A 147 -1.40 14.96 8.84
CA SER A 147 -0.84 14.72 10.19
C SER A 147 0.37 13.78 10.20
N LEU A 148 0.55 12.90 9.20
CA LEU A 148 1.72 12.03 9.09
C LEU A 148 3.03 12.82 8.88
N ARG A 149 2.94 14.04 8.34
CA ARG A 149 4.08 14.97 8.23
C ARG A 149 4.66 15.40 9.58
N LYS A 150 3.87 15.28 10.66
CA LYS A 150 4.30 15.61 12.03
C LYS A 150 5.07 14.48 12.71
N ILE A 151 5.06 13.28 12.15
CA ILE A 151 5.81 12.14 12.71
C ILE A 151 7.30 12.40 12.52
N PRO A 152 8.11 12.40 13.60
CA PRO A 152 9.55 12.61 13.52
C PRO A 152 10.18 11.67 12.49
N ILE A 153 11.16 12.16 11.73
CA ILE A 153 11.90 11.42 10.69
C ILE A 153 11.02 11.12 9.46
N PHE A 154 9.88 10.44 9.65
CA PHE A 154 8.98 10.02 8.58
C PHE A 154 8.39 11.21 7.81
N GLY A 155 7.93 12.25 8.50
CA GLY A 155 7.33 13.43 7.87
C GLY A 155 8.26 14.11 6.87
N GLY A 156 9.55 14.23 7.21
CA GLY A 156 10.52 14.79 6.28
C GLY A 156 10.81 13.89 5.06
N ILE A 157 10.72 12.57 5.19
CA ILE A 157 10.82 11.65 4.04
C ILE A 157 9.59 11.84 3.14
N PHE A 158 8.39 11.89 3.73
CA PHE A 158 7.13 12.14 3.03
C PHE A 158 7.23 13.33 2.06
N ASP A 159 7.75 14.48 2.56
CA ASP A 159 7.89 15.68 1.74
C ASP A 159 8.95 15.52 0.63
N ARG A 160 10.07 14.88 0.95
CA ARG A 160 11.16 14.68 -0.03
C ARG A 160 10.82 13.72 -1.16
N VAL A 161 9.95 12.73 -0.93
CA VAL A 161 9.47 11.83 -1.99
C VAL A 161 8.31 12.41 -2.78
N GLY A 162 7.72 13.54 -2.33
CA GLY A 162 6.70 14.27 -3.06
C GLY A 162 5.30 13.65 -2.98
N HIS A 163 4.95 12.98 -1.88
CA HIS A 163 3.59 12.52 -1.65
C HIS A 163 2.64 13.71 -1.38
N PHE A 164 1.36 13.54 -1.67
CA PHE A 164 0.37 14.60 -1.57
C PHE A 164 -0.36 14.57 -0.22
N PRO A 165 -0.34 15.66 0.56
CA PRO A 165 -1.06 15.72 1.82
C PRO A 165 -2.57 15.85 1.59
N VAL A 166 -3.37 15.16 2.39
CA VAL A 166 -4.81 15.36 2.50
C VAL A 166 -5.09 16.10 3.80
N TYR A 167 -5.69 17.27 3.71
CA TYR A 167 -6.06 18.11 4.84
C TYR A 167 -7.50 17.85 5.25
N PHE A 168 -7.72 17.67 6.54
CA PHE A 168 -9.05 17.50 7.12
C PHE A 168 -9.32 18.64 8.10
N LYS A 169 -10.56 19.14 8.10
CA LYS A 169 -11.14 19.97 9.14
C LYS A 169 -12.04 19.08 10.00
N SER A 170 -12.04 19.25 11.32
CA SER A 170 -13.10 18.71 12.16
C SER A 170 -14.23 19.74 12.22
N ASP A 171 -15.46 19.31 12.01
CA ASP A 171 -16.63 20.14 12.30
C ASP A 171 -16.92 20.17 13.80
N ALA A 172 -17.90 20.99 14.20
CA ALA A 172 -18.32 21.12 15.60
C ALA A 172 -18.91 19.80 16.17
N ALA A 173 -19.33 18.87 15.30
CA ALA A 173 -19.85 17.56 15.66
C ALA A 173 -18.76 16.47 15.70
N GLY A 174 -17.49 16.83 15.44
CA GLY A 174 -16.37 15.89 15.42
C GLY A 174 -16.22 15.09 14.12
N ASN A 175 -17.00 15.39 13.08
CA ASN A 175 -16.82 14.75 11.78
C ASN A 175 -15.61 15.33 11.06
N PHE A 176 -14.90 14.47 10.35
CA PHE A 176 -13.74 14.87 9.55
C PHE A 176 -14.12 15.07 8.10
N GLU A 177 -14.16 16.34 7.67
CA GLU A 177 -14.31 16.70 6.27
C GLU A 177 -12.99 17.16 5.65
N VAL A 178 -12.87 17.00 4.32
CA VAL A 178 -11.70 17.50 3.59
C VAL A 178 -11.71 19.02 3.60
N ASP A 179 -10.60 19.65 3.97
CA ASP A 179 -10.39 21.09 3.88
C ASP A 179 -10.23 21.47 2.40
N LYS A 180 -11.35 21.87 1.78
CA LYS A 180 -11.41 22.13 0.32
C LYS A 180 -10.43 23.21 -0.13
N GLU A 181 -10.29 24.28 0.66
CA GLU A 181 -9.42 25.42 0.31
C GLU A 181 -7.93 25.00 0.24
N ARG A 182 -7.45 24.29 1.27
CA ARG A 182 -6.08 23.75 1.26
C ARG A 182 -5.90 22.64 0.24
N GLN A 183 -6.96 21.87 -0.01
CA GLN A 183 -6.90 20.75 -0.96
C GLN A 183 -6.82 21.22 -2.40
N GLU A 184 -7.29 22.42 -2.73
CA GLU A 184 -7.18 22.99 -4.07
C GLU A 184 -5.74 23.17 -4.52
N GLN A 185 -4.86 23.69 -3.62
CA GLN A 185 -3.43 23.79 -3.91
C GLN A 185 -2.77 22.42 -4.12
N VAL A 186 -3.18 21.43 -3.33
CA VAL A 186 -2.72 20.04 -3.49
C VAL A 186 -3.19 19.47 -4.83
N GLN A 187 -4.43 19.77 -5.25
CA GLN A 187 -4.96 19.32 -6.53
C GLN A 187 -4.16 19.89 -7.71
N GLN A 188 -3.74 21.15 -7.65
CA GLN A 188 -2.85 21.74 -8.66
C GLN A 188 -1.52 21.00 -8.74
N ALA A 189 -0.94 20.60 -7.60
CA ALA A 189 0.29 19.82 -7.57
C ALA A 189 0.10 18.39 -8.12
N ILE A 190 -1.05 17.77 -7.83
CA ILE A 190 -1.44 16.47 -8.42
C ILE A 190 -1.56 16.61 -9.94
N ASP A 191 -2.29 17.61 -10.42
CA ASP A 191 -2.48 17.85 -11.86
C ASP A 191 -1.13 18.08 -12.57
N ALA A 192 -0.21 18.82 -11.94
CA ALA A 192 1.14 19.03 -12.47
C ALA A 192 1.93 17.72 -12.56
N HIS A 193 1.86 16.87 -11.52
CA HIS A 193 2.50 15.57 -11.51
C HIS A 193 1.95 14.65 -12.62
N LEU A 194 0.64 14.60 -12.79
CA LEU A 194 -0.02 13.78 -13.80
C LEU A 194 0.28 14.26 -15.22
N ARG A 195 0.34 15.59 -15.48
CA ARG A 195 0.77 16.13 -16.78
C ARG A 195 2.20 15.73 -17.16
N LEU A 196 3.06 15.45 -16.19
CA LEU A 196 4.40 14.91 -16.41
C LEU A 196 4.44 13.38 -16.57
N GLY A 197 3.29 12.74 -16.74
CA GLY A 197 3.18 11.27 -16.85
C GLY A 197 3.27 10.56 -15.52
N GLY A 198 3.00 11.25 -14.41
CA GLY A 198 2.94 10.64 -13.10
C GLY A 198 1.77 9.67 -12.94
N SER A 199 1.83 8.86 -11.89
CA SER A 199 0.80 7.89 -11.50
C SER A 199 0.40 8.11 -10.03
N LEU A 200 -0.76 7.63 -9.64
CA LEU A 200 -1.27 7.73 -8.28
C LEU A 200 -1.47 6.34 -7.65
N ALA A 201 -1.14 6.20 -6.37
CA ALA A 201 -1.60 5.10 -5.54
C ALA A 201 -2.55 5.67 -4.48
N VAL A 202 -3.75 5.11 -4.39
CA VAL A 202 -4.82 5.68 -3.58
C VAL A 202 -5.58 4.60 -2.81
N PHE A 203 -6.01 4.97 -1.61
CA PHE A 203 -6.92 4.19 -0.78
C PHE A 203 -8.23 4.98 -0.67
N PRO A 204 -9.21 4.73 -1.55
CA PRO A 204 -10.39 5.59 -1.67
C PRO A 204 -11.33 5.53 -0.47
N GLU A 205 -11.16 4.57 0.43
CA GLU A 205 -11.83 4.52 1.72
C GLU A 205 -11.49 5.75 2.60
N GLY A 206 -10.31 6.33 2.40
CA GLY A 206 -9.88 7.57 3.06
C GLY A 206 -9.56 7.42 4.55
N ALA A 207 -9.67 6.23 5.11
CA ALA A 207 -9.31 5.86 6.46
C ALA A 207 -9.00 4.36 6.53
N ILE A 208 -8.25 3.93 7.56
CA ILE A 208 -8.06 2.50 7.83
C ILE A 208 -9.41 1.89 8.22
N ASN A 209 -9.84 0.89 7.48
CA ASN A 209 -11.08 0.18 7.71
C ASN A 209 -10.94 -0.77 8.92
N LYS A 210 -11.78 -0.55 9.91
CA LYS A 210 -11.78 -1.35 11.15
C LYS A 210 -12.57 -2.66 11.01
N HIS A 211 -13.37 -2.78 9.95
CA HIS A 211 -14.20 -3.93 9.61
C HIS A 211 -13.84 -4.41 8.21
N PRO A 212 -12.65 -5.05 8.03
CA PRO A 212 -12.05 -5.29 6.71
C PRO A 212 -12.90 -6.14 5.77
N GLN A 213 -13.85 -6.91 6.29
CA GLN A 213 -14.74 -7.76 5.50
C GLN A 213 -15.71 -6.97 4.60
N VAL A 214 -15.98 -5.71 4.95
CA VAL A 214 -16.86 -4.83 4.18
C VAL A 214 -16.10 -3.55 3.88
N LEU A 215 -15.86 -3.27 2.60
CA LEU A 215 -15.16 -2.06 2.17
C LEU A 215 -15.97 -0.81 2.53
N LEU A 216 -15.31 0.20 3.06
CA LEU A 216 -15.95 1.49 3.31
C LEU A 216 -16.38 2.14 1.98
N THR A 217 -17.33 3.08 2.07
CA THR A 217 -17.76 3.85 0.91
C THR A 217 -16.61 4.62 0.29
N PHE A 218 -16.37 4.44 -1.00
CA PHE A 218 -15.28 5.09 -1.72
C PHE A 218 -15.55 6.56 -1.92
N ARG A 219 -14.55 7.40 -1.63
CA ARG A 219 -14.60 8.85 -1.84
C ARG A 219 -14.42 9.15 -3.32
N TYR A 220 -15.41 9.77 -3.93
CA TYR A 220 -15.44 10.03 -5.38
C TYR A 220 -14.49 11.13 -5.86
N GLY A 221 -13.93 11.97 -4.98
CA GLY A 221 -13.01 13.05 -5.37
C GLY A 221 -11.77 12.57 -6.11
N THR A 222 -11.20 11.45 -5.70
CA THR A 222 -10.07 10.82 -6.40
C THR A 222 -10.45 10.34 -7.80
N PHE A 223 -11.67 9.79 -7.95
CA PHE A 223 -12.15 9.32 -9.25
C PHE A 223 -12.43 10.48 -10.22
N ALA A 224 -12.78 11.67 -9.72
CA ALA A 224 -12.86 12.86 -10.55
C ALA A 224 -11.49 13.21 -11.18
N THR A 225 -10.41 13.09 -10.40
CA THR A 225 -9.04 13.28 -10.91
C THR A 225 -8.65 12.20 -11.93
N ILE A 226 -8.99 10.94 -11.66
CA ILE A 226 -8.74 9.79 -12.54
C ILE A 226 -9.42 10.00 -13.90
N ILE A 227 -10.70 10.37 -13.90
CA ILE A 227 -11.47 10.63 -15.13
C ILE A 227 -10.90 11.84 -15.88
N LYS A 228 -10.67 12.96 -15.18
CA LYS A 228 -10.10 14.19 -15.78
C LYS A 228 -8.79 13.92 -16.54
N HIS A 229 -7.94 13.05 -16.00
CA HIS A 229 -6.64 12.73 -16.60
C HIS A 229 -6.64 11.45 -17.43
N ARG A 230 -7.81 10.82 -17.65
CA ARG A 230 -7.97 9.55 -18.40
C ARG A 230 -6.93 8.49 -17.96
N MET A 231 -6.79 8.30 -16.64
CA MET A 231 -5.78 7.39 -16.08
C MET A 231 -6.24 5.94 -16.22
N GLU A 232 -5.35 5.04 -16.63
CA GLU A 232 -5.64 3.60 -16.54
C GLU A 232 -5.71 3.16 -15.08
N VAL A 233 -6.75 2.39 -14.74
CA VAL A 233 -7.04 2.02 -13.35
C VAL A 233 -6.73 0.57 -13.11
N TYR A 234 -5.94 0.32 -12.08
CA TYR A 234 -5.60 -1.01 -11.57
C TYR A 234 -5.96 -1.09 -10.11
N TYR A 235 -6.75 -2.10 -9.74
CA TYR A 235 -7.02 -2.37 -8.34
C TYR A 235 -5.97 -3.32 -7.74
N MET A 236 -5.75 -3.18 -6.44
CA MET A 236 -4.96 -4.09 -5.62
C MET A 236 -5.78 -4.40 -4.37
N VAL A 237 -6.49 -5.53 -4.40
CA VAL A 237 -7.30 -6.01 -3.28
C VAL A 237 -6.50 -7.00 -2.46
N HIS A 238 -6.50 -6.84 -1.15
CA HIS A 238 -5.83 -7.77 -0.26
C HIS A 238 -6.71 -8.19 0.92
N VAL A 239 -6.45 -9.42 1.41
CA VAL A 239 -7.04 -10.03 2.61
C VAL A 239 -5.91 -10.40 3.56
N GLY A 240 -6.09 -10.17 4.86
CA GLY A 240 -5.13 -10.48 5.91
C GLY A 240 -4.25 -9.30 6.34
N GLY A 241 -4.31 -8.15 5.64
CA GLY A 241 -3.51 -6.95 5.99
C GLY A 241 -3.75 -6.48 7.42
N GLU A 242 -4.99 -6.48 7.85
CA GLU A 242 -5.45 -6.09 9.18
C GLU A 242 -4.81 -6.91 10.33
N LYS A 243 -4.40 -8.14 10.03
CA LYS A 243 -3.75 -9.03 11.00
C LYS A 243 -2.27 -8.71 11.18
N THR A 244 -1.61 -8.13 10.17
CA THR A 244 -0.17 -7.81 10.21
C THR A 244 0.13 -6.61 11.11
N TRP A 245 -0.66 -5.55 10.97
CA TRP A 245 -0.54 -4.32 11.74
C TRP A 245 -1.94 -3.77 12.05
N PRO A 246 -2.62 -4.37 13.01
CA PRO A 246 -3.97 -3.96 13.38
C PRO A 246 -4.05 -2.49 13.78
N TRP A 247 -5.15 -1.83 13.43
CA TRP A 247 -5.36 -0.40 13.68
C TRP A 247 -5.33 0.01 15.18
N TRP A 248 -5.59 -0.94 16.08
CA TRP A 248 -5.59 -0.71 17.54
C TRP A 248 -4.21 -0.88 18.18
N THR A 249 -3.19 -1.23 17.44
CA THR A 249 -1.83 -1.40 17.95
C THR A 249 -0.85 -0.48 17.25
N MET A 250 0.03 0.14 18.03
CA MET A 250 1.10 0.99 17.48
C MET A 250 2.21 0.20 16.79
N LEU A 251 2.28 -1.11 17.04
CA LEU A 251 3.39 -1.95 16.56
C LEU A 251 2.88 -3.13 15.74
N GLY A 252 3.28 -3.17 14.48
CA GLY A 252 3.02 -4.28 13.56
C GLY A 252 3.96 -5.47 13.73
N GLY A 253 4.12 -6.25 12.67
CA GLY A 253 5.06 -7.38 12.60
C GLY A 253 4.47 -8.71 13.05
N MET A 254 3.15 -8.81 13.13
CA MET A 254 2.47 -10.08 13.43
C MET A 254 2.59 -11.04 12.24
N PRO A 255 2.73 -12.36 12.50
CA PRO A 255 2.82 -13.37 11.45
C PRO A 255 1.47 -13.48 10.71
N VAL A 256 1.53 -13.43 9.38
CA VAL A 256 0.32 -13.51 8.55
C VAL A 256 0.66 -13.96 7.13
N ASP A 257 -0.32 -14.54 6.46
CA ASP A 257 -0.35 -14.71 5.01
C ASP A 257 -1.30 -13.65 4.44
N LEU A 258 -0.73 -12.73 3.63
CA LEU A 258 -1.49 -11.76 2.85
C LEU A 258 -1.75 -12.33 1.47
N HIS A 259 -3.01 -12.37 1.09
CA HIS A 259 -3.42 -12.74 -0.26
C HIS A 259 -3.83 -11.49 -1.02
N ILE A 260 -3.17 -11.24 -2.15
CA ILE A 260 -3.32 -10.00 -2.92
C ILE A 260 -3.68 -10.33 -4.35
N ARG A 261 -4.69 -9.63 -4.89
CA ARG A 261 -5.05 -9.66 -6.30
C ARG A 261 -4.90 -8.30 -6.94
N VAL A 262 -4.27 -8.27 -8.10
CA VAL A 262 -4.12 -7.09 -8.95
C VAL A 262 -4.86 -7.34 -10.25
N GLY A 263 -5.73 -6.41 -10.63
CA GLY A 263 -6.48 -6.49 -11.89
C GLY A 263 -6.73 -5.10 -12.48
N ARG A 264 -7.16 -5.07 -13.73
CA ARG A 264 -7.53 -3.84 -14.44
C ARG A 264 -9.01 -3.54 -14.20
N PHE A 265 -9.35 -2.26 -14.04
CA PHE A 265 -10.74 -1.81 -13.94
C PHE A 265 -11.06 -0.85 -15.09
N PRO A 266 -12.01 -1.18 -15.96
CA PRO A 266 -12.36 -0.36 -17.12
C PRO A 266 -13.20 0.84 -16.73
N ILE A 267 -12.91 2.00 -17.35
CA ILE A 267 -13.66 3.25 -17.21
C ILE A 267 -13.99 3.79 -18.60
N ASP A 268 -15.23 4.18 -18.81
CA ASP A 268 -15.64 4.99 -19.95
C ASP A 268 -15.52 6.48 -19.57
N TYR A 269 -14.40 7.08 -19.94
CA TYR A 269 -14.05 8.45 -19.55
C TYR A 269 -14.99 9.53 -20.12
N ASP A 270 -15.79 9.20 -21.13
CA ASP A 270 -16.70 10.13 -21.79
C ASP A 270 -18.12 10.06 -21.22
N ARG A 271 -18.48 8.94 -20.58
CA ARG A 271 -19.85 8.70 -20.07
C ARG A 271 -19.93 8.53 -18.55
N ASP A 272 -18.87 8.01 -17.95
CA ASP A 272 -18.88 7.68 -16.52
C ASP A 272 -18.76 8.93 -15.65
N SER A 273 -19.59 9.04 -14.62
CA SER A 273 -19.39 10.03 -13.56
C SER A 273 -18.44 9.49 -12.48
N SER A 274 -17.76 10.38 -11.77
CA SER A 274 -16.85 10.00 -10.67
C SER A 274 -17.55 9.24 -9.54
N LYS A 275 -18.84 9.51 -9.31
CA LYS A 275 -19.65 8.79 -8.31
C LYS A 275 -19.97 7.37 -8.76
N ASP A 276 -20.34 7.19 -10.03
CA ASP A 276 -20.64 5.87 -10.59
C ASP A 276 -19.40 5.00 -10.65
N VAL A 277 -18.25 5.56 -11.06
CA VAL A 277 -16.97 4.83 -11.05
C VAL A 277 -16.59 4.41 -9.63
N ALA A 278 -16.68 5.31 -8.65
CA ALA A 278 -16.38 5.01 -7.25
C ALA A 278 -17.25 3.87 -6.72
N TRP A 279 -18.58 3.92 -7.00
CA TRP A 279 -19.50 2.88 -6.58
C TRP A 279 -19.23 1.53 -7.27
N ARG A 280 -19.11 1.51 -8.62
CA ARG A 280 -18.82 0.29 -9.38
C ARG A 280 -17.50 -0.34 -8.95
N MET A 281 -16.48 0.48 -8.72
CA MET A 281 -15.17 0.00 -8.27
C MET A 281 -15.24 -0.60 -6.88
N GLN A 282 -15.96 0.04 -5.94
CA GLN A 282 -16.18 -0.51 -4.60
C GLN A 282 -16.86 -1.88 -4.68
N GLN A 283 -17.94 -2.01 -5.47
CA GLN A 283 -18.66 -3.28 -5.65
C GLN A 283 -17.76 -4.35 -6.28
N HIS A 284 -16.96 -3.98 -7.28
CA HIS A 284 -16.02 -4.88 -7.93
C HIS A 284 -14.95 -5.35 -6.94
N MET A 285 -14.30 -4.44 -6.23
CA MET A 285 -13.26 -4.79 -5.25
C MET A 285 -13.83 -5.60 -4.08
N GLN A 286 -15.09 -5.36 -3.67
CA GLN A 286 -15.75 -6.18 -2.65
C GLN A 286 -15.96 -7.62 -3.13
N ARG A 287 -16.34 -7.83 -4.40
CA ARG A 287 -16.45 -9.19 -4.97
C ARG A 287 -15.09 -9.88 -4.98
N VAL A 288 -14.05 -9.22 -5.47
CA VAL A 288 -12.68 -9.76 -5.47
C VAL A 288 -12.20 -10.07 -4.06
N TYR A 289 -12.52 -9.21 -3.08
CA TYR A 289 -12.22 -9.46 -1.66
C TYR A 289 -12.89 -10.75 -1.16
N ASN A 290 -14.19 -10.92 -1.44
CA ASN A 290 -14.94 -12.11 -1.02
C ASN A 290 -14.42 -13.38 -1.70
N GLU A 291 -14.02 -13.31 -2.97
CA GLU A 291 -13.41 -14.43 -3.68
C GLU A 291 -12.07 -14.86 -3.04
N ILE A 292 -11.20 -13.88 -2.70
CA ILE A 292 -9.94 -14.18 -2.00
C ILE A 292 -10.24 -14.80 -0.63
N LEU A 293 -11.20 -14.24 0.11
CA LEU A 293 -11.57 -14.74 1.44
C LEU A 293 -12.07 -16.20 1.37
N ASN A 294 -12.96 -16.49 0.43
CA ASN A 294 -13.48 -17.85 0.24
C ASN A 294 -12.39 -18.85 -0.15
N GLU A 295 -11.42 -18.44 -0.99
CA GLU A 295 -10.28 -19.30 -1.35
C GLU A 295 -9.41 -19.60 -0.12
N VAL A 296 -9.09 -18.57 0.67
CA VAL A 296 -8.25 -18.71 1.87
C VAL A 296 -8.96 -19.58 2.92
N GLU A 297 -10.24 -19.34 3.18
CA GLU A 297 -11.03 -20.12 4.12
C GLU A 297 -11.23 -21.56 3.62
N GLY A 298 -11.41 -21.76 2.32
CA GLY A 298 -11.48 -23.08 1.69
C GLY A 298 -10.15 -23.84 1.79
N GLU A 299 -9.03 -23.20 1.54
CA GLU A 299 -7.70 -23.78 1.71
C GLU A 299 -7.41 -24.14 3.17
N ASP A 300 -7.78 -23.27 4.13
CA ASP A 300 -7.62 -23.53 5.57
C ASP A 300 -8.53 -24.67 6.04
N ALA A 301 -9.76 -24.76 5.56
CA ALA A 301 -10.70 -25.83 5.89
C ALA A 301 -10.23 -27.19 5.33
N VAL A 302 -9.72 -27.22 4.09
CA VAL A 302 -9.12 -28.42 3.47
C VAL A 302 -7.87 -28.86 4.24
N ASN A 303 -7.04 -27.90 4.65
CA ASN A 303 -5.83 -28.17 5.43
C ASN A 303 -6.13 -28.65 6.87
N ALA A 304 -7.27 -28.21 7.45
CA ALA A 304 -7.64 -28.58 8.82
C ALA A 304 -8.42 -29.90 8.92
N GLU A 305 -9.31 -30.23 7.99
CA GLU A 305 -10.27 -31.35 8.09
C GLU A 305 -10.44 -32.16 6.80
N GLY A 306 -9.83 -31.79 5.70
CA GLY A 306 -10.08 -32.44 4.39
C GLY A 306 -11.52 -32.28 3.87
N LYS A 307 -12.29 -31.33 4.41
CA LYS A 307 -13.68 -31.04 4.01
C LYS A 307 -13.92 -29.55 3.89
N ALA A 308 -14.32 -29.10 2.70
CA ALA A 308 -14.64 -27.71 2.44
C ALA A 308 -15.92 -27.26 3.16
N ARG A 309 -15.87 -26.19 3.95
CA ARG A 309 -17.04 -25.41 4.36
C ARG A 309 -17.13 -24.15 3.49
N VAL A 310 -18.22 -24.05 2.74
CA VAL A 310 -18.58 -22.83 2.00
C VAL A 310 -19.39 -21.95 2.93
N SER A 311 -18.80 -20.85 3.38
CA SER A 311 -19.54 -19.80 4.09
C SER A 311 -19.81 -18.65 3.10
N LEU A 312 -21.08 -18.44 2.75
CA LEU A 312 -21.55 -17.30 1.98
C LEU A 312 -21.68 -16.09 2.93
N VAL A 313 -20.85 -15.09 2.72
CA VAL A 313 -21.05 -13.77 3.34
C VAL A 313 -22.10 -13.01 2.52
N PRO A 314 -23.25 -12.63 3.11
CA PRO A 314 -24.28 -11.90 2.40
C PRO A 314 -23.77 -10.55 1.92
N ALA A 315 -24.21 -10.15 0.72
CA ALA A 315 -23.95 -8.82 0.17
C ALA A 315 -24.42 -7.73 1.17
N PRO A 316 -23.68 -6.62 1.33
CA PRO A 316 -24.06 -5.56 2.24
C PRO A 316 -25.45 -5.01 1.87
N THR A 317 -26.39 -5.05 2.81
CA THR A 317 -27.70 -4.42 2.67
C THR A 317 -27.50 -2.92 2.52
N LYS A 318 -28.16 -2.33 1.52
CA LYS A 318 -28.22 -0.88 1.33
C LYS A 318 -28.82 -0.25 2.57
N GLU A 319 -28.00 0.42 3.38
CA GLU A 319 -28.53 1.43 4.31
C GLU A 319 -28.87 2.70 3.53
N LYS A 320 -30.09 3.15 3.75
CA LYS A 320 -30.69 4.34 3.13
C LYS A 320 -30.07 5.64 3.60
#